data_4f870402e2796ae8dd314108a8851da0
#
_entry.id   4f870402e2796ae8dd314108a8851da0
#
_cell.length_a   1.000
_cell.length_b   1.000
_cell.length_c   1.000
_cell.angle_alpha   90.00
_cell.angle_beta   90.00
_cell.angle_gamma   90.00
#
_symmetry.space_group_name_H-M   'P 1'
#
loop_
_entity.id
_entity.type
_entity.pdbx_description
1 polymer ?
#
loop_
_entity_poly.entity_id
_entity_poly.type
_entity_poly.pdbx_seq_one_letter_code
_entity_poly.pdbx_strand_id
1 'polypeptide(L)'
;HHENEIAQSECSHNKKFSNFWMHNGFVTVEGSKMAKSDGNFVTINQLKGKYQGEVIRLAMIMTHYRQPLNWTEDTLSEAKKTLDKWYDFLSKCSLPKDSKSNISKSVFDALSDDINSPKAITELHHLYKSLNTNDIDRVQEFINSAQFLGLLNSDANEWKKWLKSDSIVDEAKINQLIESRNLARKKGDYSDADKIREELDQMGVVLEDKDGQTSWKLK
;
A
#
# COMPACT_ATOMS: atom_id res chain seq x y z
N HIS A 1 14.92 -26.59 17.23
CA HIS A 1 14.46 -25.25 16.93
C HIS A 1 13.57 -24.78 18.07
N HIS A 2 13.89 -23.67 18.71
CA HIS A 2 13.21 -23.13 19.90
C HIS A 2 13.28 -23.96 21.20
N GLU A 3 14.14 -24.93 21.28
CA GLU A 3 14.29 -25.76 22.50
C GLU A 3 14.74 -24.92 23.70
N ASN A 4 15.62 -23.94 23.49
CA ASN A 4 16.08 -23.07 24.57
C ASN A 4 14.96 -22.18 25.11
N GLU A 5 14.13 -21.60 24.23
CA GLU A 5 12.98 -20.78 24.62
C GLU A 5 11.94 -21.60 25.37
N ILE A 6 11.69 -22.84 24.92
CA ILE A 6 10.80 -23.79 25.60
C ILE A 6 11.33 -24.09 26.98
N ALA A 7 12.59 -24.52 27.09
CA ALA A 7 13.22 -24.86 28.37
C ALA A 7 13.20 -23.69 29.35
N GLN A 8 13.58 -22.47 28.93
CA GLN A 8 13.57 -21.28 29.79
C GLN A 8 12.17 -20.96 30.29
N SER A 9 11.16 -21.00 29.41
CA SER A 9 9.79 -20.65 29.75
C SER A 9 9.15 -21.71 30.66
N GLU A 10 9.28 -23.01 30.31
CA GLU A 10 8.64 -24.08 31.04
C GLU A 10 9.26 -24.31 32.42
N CYS A 11 10.61 -24.21 32.52
CA CYS A 11 11.30 -24.28 33.80
C CYS A 11 10.97 -23.09 34.71
N SER A 12 10.80 -21.89 34.16
CA SER A 12 10.48 -20.69 34.94
C SER A 12 9.04 -20.65 35.41
N HIS A 13 8.09 -21.06 34.59
CA HIS A 13 6.66 -20.91 34.86
C HIS A 13 5.95 -22.20 35.22
N ASN A 14 6.62 -23.33 35.09
CA ASN A 14 6.07 -24.69 35.31
C ASN A 14 4.76 -24.94 34.53
N LYS A 15 4.70 -24.43 33.29
CA LYS A 15 3.56 -24.52 32.39
C LYS A 15 4.06 -24.69 30.95
N LYS A 16 3.26 -25.38 30.13
CA LYS A 16 3.52 -25.51 28.70
C LYS A 16 3.66 -24.12 28.03
N PHE A 17 4.74 -23.92 27.26
CA PHE A 17 5.07 -22.65 26.63
C PHE A 17 4.06 -22.25 25.57
N SER A 18 3.73 -23.15 24.64
CA SER A 18 2.80 -22.88 23.56
C SER A 18 1.98 -24.11 23.20
N ASN A 19 0.70 -23.90 22.88
CA ASN A 19 -0.17 -24.97 22.36
C ASN A 19 0.00 -25.15 20.85
N PHE A 20 0.30 -24.09 20.11
CA PHE A 20 0.46 -24.09 18.66
C PHE A 20 1.73 -23.34 18.28
N TRP A 21 2.46 -23.92 17.32
CA TRP A 21 3.68 -23.34 16.76
C TRP A 21 3.46 -22.96 15.32
N MET A 22 3.76 -21.72 14.99
CA MET A 22 3.68 -21.21 13.63
C MET A 22 5.02 -20.58 13.25
N HIS A 23 5.49 -20.86 12.03
CA HIS A 23 6.74 -20.31 11.51
C HIS A 23 6.46 -19.54 10.23
N ASN A 24 6.92 -18.29 10.20
CA ASN A 24 6.82 -17.44 9.02
C ASN A 24 7.97 -17.74 8.04
N GLY A 25 7.72 -17.47 6.76
CA GLY A 25 8.78 -17.37 5.77
C GLY A 25 9.71 -16.18 6.01
N PHE A 26 10.82 -16.14 5.30
CA PHE A 26 11.77 -15.04 5.39
C PHE A 26 11.26 -13.80 4.65
N VAL A 27 11.78 -12.62 5.03
CA VAL A 27 11.61 -11.39 4.27
C VAL A 27 12.84 -11.17 3.41
N THR A 28 12.63 -11.02 2.12
CA THR A 28 13.63 -10.58 1.15
C THR A 28 13.28 -9.18 0.66
N VAL A 29 14.26 -8.43 0.18
CA VAL A 29 14.09 -7.10 -0.42
C VAL A 29 14.72 -7.15 -1.78
N GLU A 30 13.92 -6.87 -2.82
CA GLU A 30 14.33 -6.96 -4.23
C GLU A 30 15.05 -8.30 -4.56
N GLY A 31 14.47 -9.41 -4.07
CA GLY A 31 15.01 -10.75 -4.27
C GLY A 31 16.21 -11.14 -3.41
N SER A 32 16.80 -10.22 -2.66
CA SER A 32 17.95 -10.46 -1.79
C SER A 32 17.54 -10.58 -0.33
N LYS A 33 18.26 -11.36 0.48
CA LYS A 33 17.99 -11.45 1.92
C LYS A 33 18.14 -10.07 2.55
N MET A 34 17.14 -9.66 3.35
CA MET A 34 17.21 -8.41 4.10
C MET A 34 18.35 -8.52 5.14
N ALA A 35 19.37 -7.67 5.03
CA ALA A 35 20.47 -7.61 5.96
C ALA A 35 20.96 -6.16 6.15
N LYS A 36 21.33 -5.80 7.40
CA LYS A 36 21.87 -4.47 7.69
C LYS A 36 23.20 -4.22 7.00
N SER A 37 24.02 -5.28 6.85
CA SER A 37 25.31 -5.23 6.14
C SER A 37 25.19 -4.85 4.67
N ASP A 38 24.07 -5.21 4.04
CA ASP A 38 23.86 -5.06 2.60
C ASP A 38 23.15 -3.74 2.26
N GLY A 39 22.82 -2.93 3.27
CA GLY A 39 22.17 -1.63 3.10
C GLY A 39 20.72 -1.70 2.58
N ASN A 40 20.14 -2.91 2.41
CA ASN A 40 18.80 -3.13 1.91
C ASN A 40 17.74 -3.26 3.03
N PHE A 41 18.08 -2.81 4.24
CA PHE A 41 17.20 -2.91 5.39
C PHE A 41 16.12 -1.83 5.34
N VAL A 42 14.85 -2.25 5.19
CA VAL A 42 13.68 -1.38 5.14
C VAL A 42 12.95 -1.43 6.49
N THR A 43 12.75 -0.29 7.12
CA THR A 43 12.00 -0.18 8.38
C THR A 43 10.55 0.19 8.12
N ILE A 44 9.64 -0.24 9.03
CA ILE A 44 8.24 0.18 9.00
C ILE A 44 8.09 1.71 9.07
N ASN A 45 8.95 2.40 9.83
CA ASN A 45 8.92 3.86 9.92
C ASN A 45 9.24 4.54 8.59
N GLN A 46 10.19 4.02 7.82
CA GLN A 46 10.48 4.53 6.47
C GLN A 46 9.30 4.32 5.54
N LEU A 47 8.66 3.15 5.62
CA LEU A 47 7.47 2.85 4.80
C LEU A 47 6.28 3.72 5.16
N LYS A 48 6.02 3.95 6.46
CA LYS A 48 4.94 4.83 6.94
C LYS A 48 5.08 6.28 6.46
N GLY A 49 6.29 6.72 6.15
CA GLY A 49 6.53 8.03 5.53
C GLY A 49 6.12 8.11 4.06
N LYS A 50 6.01 6.95 3.38
CA LYS A 50 5.70 6.86 1.94
C LYS A 50 4.31 6.27 1.66
N TYR A 51 3.83 5.36 2.50
CA TYR A 51 2.62 4.58 2.27
C TYR A 51 1.72 4.56 3.50
N GLN A 52 0.42 4.52 3.27
CA GLN A 52 -0.55 4.28 4.35
C GLN A 52 -0.38 2.86 4.91
N GLY A 53 -0.72 2.69 6.19
CA GLY A 53 -0.60 1.41 6.88
C GLY A 53 -1.37 0.27 6.20
N GLU A 54 -2.52 0.55 5.59
CA GLU A 54 -3.32 -0.44 4.86
C GLU A 54 -2.62 -0.92 3.57
N VAL A 55 -1.87 -0.04 2.88
CA VAL A 55 -1.07 -0.43 1.70
C VAL A 55 0.02 -1.42 2.12
N ILE A 56 0.74 -1.10 3.21
CA ILE A 56 1.78 -1.96 3.76
C ILE A 56 1.18 -3.31 4.19
N ARG A 57 0.03 -3.28 4.88
CA ARG A 57 -0.68 -4.48 5.30
C ARG A 57 -1.10 -5.33 4.12
N LEU A 58 -1.75 -4.75 3.10
CA LEU A 58 -2.18 -5.50 1.92
C LEU A 58 -0.97 -6.14 1.22
N ALA A 59 0.11 -5.39 0.99
CA ALA A 59 1.34 -5.92 0.39
C ALA A 59 1.90 -7.13 1.16
N MET A 60 1.84 -7.11 2.50
CA MET A 60 2.29 -8.24 3.32
C MET A 60 1.39 -9.47 3.19
N ILE A 61 0.06 -9.29 3.27
CA ILE A 61 -0.90 -10.41 3.27
C ILE A 61 -1.20 -10.95 1.87
N MET A 62 -0.71 -10.32 0.80
CA MET A 62 -0.71 -10.87 -0.56
C MET A 62 0.18 -12.12 -0.68
N THR A 63 1.10 -12.32 0.26
CA THR A 63 1.95 -13.53 0.34
C THR A 63 1.50 -14.39 1.51
N HIS A 64 1.44 -15.72 1.29
CA HIS A 64 1.13 -16.66 2.36
C HIS A 64 2.24 -16.64 3.42
N TYR A 65 1.89 -16.64 4.71
CA TYR A 65 2.85 -16.48 5.80
C TYR A 65 4.01 -17.51 5.80
N ARG A 66 3.78 -18.73 5.26
CA ARG A 66 4.81 -19.77 5.13
C ARG A 66 5.78 -19.54 3.97
N GLN A 67 5.42 -18.65 3.03
CA GLN A 67 6.25 -18.36 1.86
C GLN A 67 7.20 -17.19 2.14
N PRO A 68 8.37 -17.15 1.49
CA PRO A 68 9.21 -15.97 1.54
C PRO A 68 8.46 -14.74 1.04
N LEU A 69 8.43 -13.67 1.84
CA LEU A 69 7.87 -12.39 1.46
C LEU A 69 8.94 -11.57 0.73
N ASN A 70 8.78 -11.38 -0.57
CA ASN A 70 9.65 -10.49 -1.33
C ASN A 70 9.11 -9.06 -1.30
N TRP A 71 9.78 -8.19 -0.59
CA TRP A 71 9.41 -6.79 -0.45
C TRP A 71 9.94 -5.99 -1.63
N THR A 72 9.05 -5.48 -2.49
CA THR A 72 9.39 -4.70 -3.68
C THR A 72 8.51 -3.46 -3.78
N GLU A 73 9.02 -2.41 -4.43
CA GLU A 73 8.21 -1.22 -4.74
C GLU A 73 7.01 -1.57 -5.66
N ASP A 74 7.15 -2.55 -6.55
CA ASP A 74 6.06 -3.01 -7.41
C ASP A 74 4.91 -3.61 -6.59
N THR A 75 5.21 -4.44 -5.58
CA THR A 75 4.19 -5.02 -4.69
C THR A 75 3.43 -3.93 -3.92
N LEU A 76 4.14 -2.91 -3.43
CA LEU A 76 3.51 -1.77 -2.75
C LEU A 76 2.64 -0.95 -3.71
N SER A 77 3.12 -0.69 -4.91
CA SER A 77 2.37 0.00 -5.96
C SER A 77 1.09 -0.74 -6.34
N GLU A 78 1.16 -2.08 -6.48
CA GLU A 78 0.00 -2.93 -6.77
C GLU A 78 -1.03 -2.90 -5.62
N ALA A 79 -0.56 -3.03 -4.38
CA ALA A 79 -1.41 -2.94 -3.19
C ALA A 79 -2.10 -1.56 -3.12
N LYS A 80 -1.35 -0.48 -3.36
CA LYS A 80 -1.89 0.88 -3.39
C LYS A 80 -2.96 1.03 -4.46
N LYS A 81 -2.68 0.64 -5.71
CA LYS A 81 -3.65 0.69 -6.83
C LYS A 81 -4.93 -0.09 -6.53
N THR A 82 -4.81 -1.21 -5.84
CA THR A 82 -5.96 -2.02 -5.43
C THR A 82 -6.83 -1.28 -4.43
N LEU A 83 -6.24 -0.74 -3.35
CA LEU A 83 -6.98 0.03 -2.34
C LEU A 83 -7.56 1.32 -2.92
N ASP A 84 -6.83 2.02 -3.79
CA ASP A 84 -7.33 3.23 -4.47
C ASP A 84 -8.61 2.95 -5.26
N LYS A 85 -8.66 1.82 -6.00
CA LYS A 85 -9.87 1.39 -6.72
C LYS A 85 -11.03 1.07 -5.79
N TRP A 86 -10.74 0.37 -4.68
CA TRP A 86 -11.77 0.00 -3.72
C TRP A 86 -12.34 1.22 -3.01
N TYR A 87 -11.50 2.13 -2.54
CA TYR A 87 -11.94 3.39 -1.91
C TYR A 87 -12.66 4.33 -2.88
N ASP A 88 -12.22 4.41 -4.14
CA ASP A 88 -12.93 5.20 -5.16
C ASP A 88 -14.34 4.67 -5.41
N PHE A 89 -14.51 3.34 -5.48
CA PHE A 89 -15.83 2.72 -5.58
C PHE A 89 -16.68 3.05 -4.35
N LEU A 90 -16.15 2.84 -3.14
CA LEU A 90 -16.89 3.08 -1.89
C LEU A 90 -17.31 4.55 -1.73
N SER A 91 -16.51 5.49 -2.22
CA SER A 91 -16.87 6.92 -2.20
C SER A 91 -18.11 7.27 -3.03
N LYS A 92 -18.54 6.39 -3.91
CA LYS A 92 -19.75 6.52 -4.77
C LYS A 92 -20.96 5.80 -4.16
N CYS A 93 -20.77 5.03 -3.10
CA CYS A 93 -21.81 4.29 -2.42
C CYS A 93 -22.43 5.12 -1.30
N SER A 94 -23.78 5.10 -1.19
CA SER A 94 -24.49 5.68 -0.06
C SER A 94 -24.78 4.59 0.97
N LEU A 95 -23.86 4.40 1.92
CA LEU A 95 -23.97 3.36 2.94
C LEU A 95 -24.69 3.88 4.18
N PRO A 96 -25.72 3.19 4.68
CA PRO A 96 -26.33 3.49 5.97
C PRO A 96 -25.34 3.12 7.10
N LYS A 97 -25.37 3.91 8.21
CA LYS A 97 -24.43 3.74 9.33
C LYS A 97 -24.58 2.41 10.08
N ASP A 98 -25.70 1.71 9.94
CA ASP A 98 -26.06 0.52 10.72
C ASP A 98 -26.36 -0.72 9.85
N SER A 99 -25.78 -0.83 8.65
CA SER A 99 -25.98 -2.03 7.85
C SER A 99 -25.24 -3.22 8.45
N LYS A 100 -25.99 -4.27 8.80
CA LYS A 100 -25.47 -5.52 9.33
C LYS A 100 -25.37 -6.53 8.16
N SER A 101 -24.17 -6.78 7.69
CA SER A 101 -23.88 -7.89 6.82
C SER A 101 -22.80 -8.80 7.44
N ASN A 102 -22.79 -10.05 7.06
CA ASN A 102 -21.78 -11.00 7.52
C ASN A 102 -20.51 -10.88 6.66
N ILE A 103 -19.43 -11.46 7.19
CA ILE A 103 -18.22 -11.70 6.40
C ILE A 103 -18.55 -12.74 5.33
N SER A 104 -18.04 -12.55 4.12
CA SER A 104 -18.22 -13.53 3.04
C SER A 104 -17.69 -14.90 3.44
N LYS A 105 -18.52 -15.92 3.20
CA LYS A 105 -18.15 -17.29 3.49
C LYS A 105 -16.88 -17.72 2.76
N SER A 106 -16.71 -17.32 1.49
CA SER A 106 -15.52 -17.68 0.70
C SER A 106 -14.23 -17.10 1.28
N VAL A 107 -14.28 -15.85 1.78
CA VAL A 107 -13.14 -15.21 2.46
C VAL A 107 -12.84 -15.91 3.79
N PHE A 108 -13.87 -16.23 4.56
CA PHE A 108 -13.71 -16.92 5.84
C PHE A 108 -13.17 -18.34 5.65
N ASP A 109 -13.69 -19.11 4.69
CA ASP A 109 -13.22 -20.45 4.36
C ASP A 109 -11.76 -20.45 3.91
N ALA A 110 -11.34 -19.44 3.11
CA ALA A 110 -9.94 -19.27 2.69
C ALA A 110 -9.01 -19.05 3.90
N LEU A 111 -9.43 -18.24 4.87
CA LEU A 111 -8.63 -18.00 6.10
C LEU A 111 -8.66 -19.19 7.05
N SER A 112 -9.71 -20.01 7.01
CA SER A 112 -9.81 -21.23 7.81
C SER A 112 -8.91 -22.35 7.28
N ASP A 113 -8.40 -22.22 6.05
CA ASP A 113 -7.46 -23.13 5.40
C ASP A 113 -6.02 -22.59 5.57
N ASP A 114 -5.42 -22.85 6.72
CA ASP A 114 -4.04 -22.47 7.09
C ASP A 114 -3.76 -20.95 6.91
N ILE A 115 -4.74 -20.10 7.23
CA ILE A 115 -4.65 -18.63 7.10
C ILE A 115 -4.22 -18.23 5.67
N ASN A 116 -4.86 -18.80 4.67
CA ASN A 116 -4.53 -18.55 3.27
C ASN A 116 -4.98 -17.15 2.83
N SER A 117 -4.22 -16.15 3.29
CA SER A 117 -4.48 -14.74 3.00
C SER A 117 -4.46 -14.41 1.50
N PRO A 118 -3.56 -14.96 0.64
CA PRO A 118 -3.63 -14.73 -0.80
C PRO A 118 -4.95 -15.18 -1.43
N LYS A 119 -5.46 -16.36 -1.01
CA LYS A 119 -6.77 -16.85 -1.46
C LYS A 119 -7.90 -15.95 -0.97
N ALA A 120 -7.86 -15.52 0.29
CA ALA A 120 -8.84 -14.58 0.83
C ALA A 120 -8.87 -13.26 0.05
N ILE A 121 -7.72 -12.72 -0.35
CA ILE A 121 -7.62 -11.52 -1.19
C ILE A 121 -8.20 -11.80 -2.59
N THR A 122 -7.95 -12.98 -3.17
CA THR A 122 -8.56 -13.38 -4.45
C THR A 122 -10.08 -13.38 -4.35
N GLU A 123 -10.63 -13.91 -3.24
CA GLU A 123 -12.08 -13.89 -3.01
C GLU A 123 -12.64 -12.46 -2.81
N LEU A 124 -11.87 -11.56 -2.16
CA LEU A 124 -12.24 -10.14 -2.11
C LEU A 124 -12.26 -9.50 -3.51
N HIS A 125 -11.31 -9.85 -4.38
CA HIS A 125 -11.34 -9.36 -5.76
C HIS A 125 -12.55 -9.91 -6.55
N HIS A 126 -12.96 -11.15 -6.31
CA HIS A 126 -14.18 -11.71 -6.92
C HIS A 126 -15.43 -10.99 -6.42
N LEU A 127 -15.53 -10.74 -5.11
CA LEU A 127 -16.61 -9.94 -4.54
C LEU A 127 -16.65 -8.55 -5.17
N TYR A 128 -15.50 -7.84 -5.16
CA TYR A 128 -15.40 -6.50 -5.73
C TYR A 128 -15.88 -6.42 -7.19
N LYS A 129 -15.49 -7.39 -8.03
CA LYS A 129 -15.93 -7.44 -9.44
C LYS A 129 -17.43 -7.61 -9.61
N SER A 130 -18.12 -8.18 -8.63
CA SER A 130 -19.57 -8.38 -8.65
C SER A 130 -20.37 -7.24 -8.04
N LEU A 131 -19.71 -6.21 -7.48
CA LEU A 131 -20.37 -5.12 -6.77
C LEU A 131 -21.14 -4.20 -7.72
N ASN A 132 -22.28 -3.74 -7.20
CA ASN A 132 -23.06 -2.64 -7.75
C ASN A 132 -23.32 -1.63 -6.63
N THR A 133 -23.22 -0.34 -6.93
CA THR A 133 -23.41 0.74 -5.95
C THR A 133 -24.79 0.76 -5.29
N ASN A 134 -25.78 0.13 -5.94
CA ASN A 134 -27.16 0.03 -5.45
C ASN A 134 -27.41 -1.22 -4.60
N ASP A 135 -26.50 -2.19 -4.60
CA ASP A 135 -26.60 -3.42 -3.80
C ASP A 135 -25.88 -3.23 -2.46
N ILE A 136 -26.57 -2.56 -1.54
CA ILE A 136 -26.02 -2.17 -0.23
C ILE A 136 -25.54 -3.39 0.58
N ASP A 137 -26.30 -4.49 0.55
CA ASP A 137 -25.95 -5.68 1.33
C ASP A 137 -24.65 -6.32 0.82
N ARG A 138 -24.49 -6.39 -0.49
CA ARG A 138 -23.28 -6.93 -1.12
C ARG A 138 -22.06 -6.02 -0.89
N VAL A 139 -22.25 -4.72 -0.97
CA VAL A 139 -21.20 -3.73 -0.66
C VAL A 139 -20.78 -3.86 0.79
N GLN A 140 -21.73 -4.03 1.71
CA GLN A 140 -21.42 -4.19 3.14
C GLN A 140 -20.72 -5.52 3.42
N GLU A 141 -21.13 -6.63 2.78
CA GLU A 141 -20.43 -7.92 2.85
C GLU A 141 -18.96 -7.77 2.44
N PHE A 142 -18.69 -7.05 1.34
CA PHE A 142 -17.34 -6.76 0.89
C PHE A 142 -16.54 -5.95 1.91
N ILE A 143 -17.12 -4.86 2.44
CA ILE A 143 -16.45 -4.02 3.46
C ILE A 143 -16.11 -4.84 4.70
N ASN A 144 -17.09 -5.58 5.25
CA ASN A 144 -16.87 -6.37 6.46
C ASN A 144 -15.79 -7.46 6.23
N SER A 145 -15.78 -8.06 5.04
CA SER A 145 -14.77 -9.06 4.67
C SER A 145 -13.36 -8.45 4.55
N ALA A 146 -13.25 -7.24 3.98
CA ALA A 146 -12.00 -6.52 3.89
C ALA A 146 -11.53 -6.04 5.28
N GLN A 147 -12.45 -5.52 6.10
CA GLN A 147 -12.16 -5.09 7.48
C GLN A 147 -11.71 -6.25 8.37
N PHE A 148 -12.22 -7.46 8.13
CA PHE A 148 -11.75 -8.66 8.83
C PHE A 148 -10.27 -8.94 8.55
N LEU A 149 -9.75 -8.54 7.39
CA LEU A 149 -8.33 -8.56 7.06
C LEU A 149 -7.57 -7.28 7.51
N GLY A 150 -8.26 -6.35 8.14
CA GLY A 150 -7.71 -5.05 8.56
C GLY A 150 -7.50 -4.07 7.41
N LEU A 151 -8.31 -4.18 6.36
CA LEU A 151 -8.37 -3.30 5.20
C LEU A 151 -9.67 -2.49 5.20
N LEU A 152 -9.72 -1.37 4.48
CA LEU A 152 -10.90 -0.49 4.35
C LEU A 152 -11.41 0.04 5.71
N ASN A 153 -10.50 0.38 6.61
CA ASN A 153 -10.83 0.97 7.91
C ASN A 153 -10.87 2.50 7.90
N SER A 154 -10.31 3.13 6.86
CA SER A 154 -10.31 4.57 6.69
C SER A 154 -11.60 5.05 6.05
N ASP A 155 -11.96 6.33 6.26
CA ASP A 155 -13.02 6.96 5.48
C ASP A 155 -12.58 7.18 4.02
N ALA A 156 -13.47 6.93 3.05
CA ALA A 156 -13.14 7.05 1.63
C ALA A 156 -12.76 8.48 1.21
N ASN A 157 -13.31 9.51 1.89
CA ASN A 157 -12.94 10.89 1.60
C ASN A 157 -11.60 11.26 2.25
N GLU A 158 -11.29 10.68 3.41
CA GLU A 158 -9.97 10.84 4.05
C GLU A 158 -8.89 10.14 3.20
N TRP A 159 -9.19 8.96 2.65
CA TRP A 159 -8.30 8.30 1.70
C TRP A 159 -8.02 9.18 0.48
N LYS A 160 -9.04 9.80 -0.10
CA LYS A 160 -8.88 10.73 -1.23
C LYS A 160 -8.07 11.98 -0.89
N LYS A 161 -8.21 12.51 0.33
CA LYS A 161 -7.40 13.65 0.79
C LYS A 161 -5.92 13.26 0.91
N TRP A 162 -5.66 12.05 1.42
CA TRP A 162 -4.31 11.54 1.50
C TRP A 162 -3.70 11.32 0.11
N LEU A 163 -4.45 10.77 -0.84
CA LEU A 163 -4.02 10.68 -2.25
C LEU A 163 -3.63 12.05 -2.83
N LYS A 164 -4.42 13.09 -2.52
CA LYS A 164 -4.10 14.47 -2.92
C LYS A 164 -2.89 15.04 -2.18
N SER A 165 -2.67 14.64 -0.92
CA SER A 165 -1.52 15.06 -0.13
C SER A 165 -0.24 14.31 -0.50
N ASP A 166 -0.37 13.08 -0.98
CA ASP A 166 0.75 12.26 -1.50
C ASP A 166 1.11 12.69 -2.95
N SER A 167 0.13 13.22 -3.68
CA SER A 167 0.32 14.03 -4.87
C SER A 167 0.68 15.50 -4.55
N ILE A 168 1.07 15.83 -3.31
CA ILE A 168 1.88 17.00 -3.01
C ILE A 168 3.32 16.66 -3.50
N VAL A 169 3.42 16.47 -4.73
CA VAL A 169 4.42 17.18 -5.51
C VAL A 169 4.19 18.62 -5.10
N ASP A 170 5.11 19.12 -4.29
CA ASP A 170 5.03 20.48 -3.76
C ASP A 170 4.83 21.42 -4.94
N GLU A 171 3.56 21.76 -5.28
CA GLU A 171 3.24 22.64 -6.41
C GLU A 171 4.05 23.92 -6.32
N ALA A 172 4.32 24.39 -5.10
CA ALA A 172 5.18 25.55 -4.86
C ALA A 172 6.62 25.22 -5.28
N LYS A 173 7.14 24.05 -4.95
CA LYS A 173 8.48 23.61 -5.35
C LYS A 173 8.58 23.37 -6.86
N ILE A 174 7.55 22.75 -7.48
CA ILE A 174 7.52 22.60 -8.95
C ILE A 174 7.49 23.97 -9.63
N ASN A 175 6.61 24.85 -9.22
CA ASN A 175 6.50 26.18 -9.81
C ASN A 175 7.83 26.95 -9.65
N GLN A 176 8.48 26.83 -8.50
CA GLN A 176 9.79 27.43 -8.23
C GLN A 176 10.90 26.83 -9.14
N LEU A 177 10.89 25.52 -9.37
CA LEU A 177 11.80 24.84 -10.29
C LEU A 177 11.53 25.27 -11.76
N ILE A 178 10.26 25.37 -12.15
CA ILE A 178 9.87 25.87 -13.49
C ILE A 178 10.31 27.31 -13.70
N GLU A 179 10.14 28.18 -12.71
CA GLU A 179 10.63 29.56 -12.79
C GLU A 179 12.16 29.59 -12.91
N SER A 180 12.88 28.81 -12.10
CA SER A 180 14.33 28.72 -12.17
C SER A 180 14.82 28.22 -13.52
N ARG A 181 14.16 27.17 -14.09
CA ARG A 181 14.45 26.68 -15.44
C ARG A 181 14.21 27.77 -16.52
N ASN A 182 13.11 28.47 -16.41
CA ASN A 182 12.79 29.53 -17.37
C ASN A 182 13.78 30.69 -17.27
N LEU A 183 14.26 31.04 -16.09
CA LEU A 183 15.32 32.02 -15.87
C LEU A 183 16.67 31.55 -16.45
N ALA A 184 17.05 30.29 -16.26
CA ALA A 184 18.25 29.69 -16.82
C ALA A 184 18.22 29.77 -18.38
N ARG A 185 17.09 29.39 -18.98
CA ARG A 185 16.89 29.49 -20.43
C ARG A 185 17.01 30.95 -20.96
N LYS A 186 16.44 31.91 -20.24
CA LYS A 186 16.54 33.35 -20.62
C LYS A 186 17.97 33.87 -20.52
N LYS A 187 18.79 33.30 -19.63
CA LYS A 187 20.24 33.62 -19.48
C LYS A 187 21.13 32.89 -20.48
N GLY A 188 20.58 31.95 -21.27
CA GLY A 188 21.34 31.10 -22.18
C GLY A 188 22.04 29.90 -21.49
N ASP A 189 21.76 29.65 -20.21
CA ASP A 189 22.32 28.53 -19.46
C ASP A 189 21.46 27.29 -19.65
N TYR A 190 21.66 26.65 -20.78
CA TYR A 190 20.90 25.42 -21.14
C TYR A 190 21.29 24.21 -20.29
N SER A 191 22.54 24.16 -19.78
CA SER A 191 23.00 23.06 -18.93
C SER A 191 22.22 22.98 -17.62
N ASP A 192 22.02 24.12 -16.97
CA ASP A 192 21.24 24.19 -15.72
C ASP A 192 19.75 24.00 -16.00
N ALA A 193 19.23 24.47 -17.12
CA ALA A 193 17.84 24.24 -17.49
C ALA A 193 17.54 22.74 -17.72
N ASP A 194 18.47 21.97 -18.29
CA ASP A 194 18.33 20.55 -18.52
C ASP A 194 18.43 19.76 -17.20
N LYS A 195 19.32 20.12 -16.29
CA LYS A 195 19.37 19.51 -14.94
C LYS A 195 18.05 19.68 -14.18
N ILE A 196 17.48 20.89 -14.22
CA ILE A 196 16.20 21.17 -13.57
C ILE A 196 15.07 20.35 -14.23
N ARG A 197 15.12 20.17 -15.54
CA ARG A 197 14.17 19.33 -16.27
C ARG A 197 14.28 17.86 -15.87
N GLU A 198 15.49 17.32 -15.70
CA GLU A 198 15.73 15.98 -15.20
C GLU A 198 15.24 15.81 -13.76
N GLU A 199 15.46 16.81 -12.89
CA GLU A 199 14.93 16.79 -11.51
C GLU A 199 13.38 16.74 -11.52
N LEU A 200 12.73 17.55 -12.33
CA LEU A 200 11.27 17.52 -12.49
C LEU A 200 10.77 16.19 -13.07
N ASP A 201 11.50 15.60 -14.03
CA ASP A 201 11.17 14.28 -14.60
C ASP A 201 11.28 13.15 -13.56
N GLN A 202 12.31 13.18 -12.70
CA GLN A 202 12.48 12.27 -11.57
C GLN A 202 11.38 12.43 -10.51
N MET A 203 10.83 13.65 -10.37
CA MET A 203 9.65 13.92 -9.53
C MET A 203 8.32 13.50 -10.19
N GLY A 204 8.36 12.86 -11.38
CA GLY A 204 7.17 12.42 -12.11
C GLY A 204 6.41 13.54 -12.81
N VAL A 205 7.05 14.71 -13.03
CA VAL A 205 6.47 15.89 -13.68
C VAL A 205 6.87 15.94 -15.14
N VAL A 206 5.88 16.01 -16.04
CA VAL A 206 6.10 16.26 -17.47
C VAL A 206 5.80 17.71 -17.79
N LEU A 207 6.77 18.41 -18.40
CA LEU A 207 6.61 19.78 -18.81
C LEU A 207 6.05 19.87 -20.24
N GLU A 208 5.10 20.76 -20.46
CA GLU A 208 4.55 21.11 -21.77
C GLU A 208 4.81 22.61 -22.00
N ASP A 209 5.69 22.91 -22.96
CA ASP A 209 5.97 24.31 -23.37
C ASP A 209 5.05 24.68 -24.54
N LYS A 210 4.11 25.62 -24.35
CA LYS A 210 3.24 26.19 -25.40
C LYS A 210 3.23 27.69 -25.29
N ASP A 211 3.37 28.35 -26.44
CA ASP A 211 3.22 29.81 -26.58
C ASP A 211 4.04 30.65 -25.58
N GLY A 212 5.24 30.14 -25.21
CA GLY A 212 6.12 30.82 -24.26
C GLY A 212 5.74 30.63 -22.78
N GLN A 213 4.71 29.84 -22.51
CA GLN A 213 4.34 29.41 -21.17
C GLN A 213 4.65 27.91 -20.96
N THR A 214 5.19 27.58 -19.79
CA THR A 214 5.44 26.22 -19.39
C THR A 214 4.29 25.77 -18.49
N SER A 215 3.53 24.78 -18.94
CA SER A 215 2.58 24.04 -18.12
C SER A 215 3.15 22.69 -17.75
N TRP A 216 2.58 22.03 -16.75
CA TRP A 216 3.05 20.73 -16.31
C TRP A 216 1.89 19.79 -15.98
N LYS A 217 2.15 18.49 -16.09
CA LYS A 217 1.25 17.42 -15.66
C LYS A 217 2.05 16.30 -14.98
N LEU A 218 1.42 15.50 -14.14
CA LEU A 218 2.01 14.29 -13.58
C LEU A 218 2.00 13.17 -14.62
N LYS A 219 3.03 12.29 -14.58
CA LYS A 219 3.15 11.08 -15.43
C LYS A 219 2.03 10.09 -15.15
#